data_dc601399b3dbac6e389039a13059a7e0
#
_entry.id   dc601399b3dbac6e389039a13059a7e0
#
_cell.length_a   1.000
_cell.length_b   1.000
_cell.length_c   1.000
_cell.angle_alpha   90.00
_cell.angle_beta   90.00
_cell.angle_gamma   90.00
#
_symmetry.space_group_name_H-M   'P 1'
#
loop_
_entity.id
_entity.type
_entity.pdbx_description
1 polymer ?
#
loop_
_entity_poly.entity_id
_entity_poly.type
_entity_poly.pdbx_seq_one_letter_code
_entity_poly.pdbx_strand_id
1 'polypeptide(L)'
;MMKNMPDTGTDWDSLRTEMINRRGGDAKWREGKTAVYVFNAGEDVAKVQKEAYTMYMSENGLGPLAFPSLQQMEDEVVGMGLSLLHAPGHAAGNITSGGTESINMAVKASRDFAVATKNIAGTPNIVAPYSAHPAFDKAAMMMSLELRRVPVAGNLLADVAAMSKACDDNTIMLVGSAPSFPYGLIDPITELGELAEERNLWLHVDACVGGYIAPFVRMNGGDVPPFDFEIAGVRSMSADLHKYGYCAKGASTVLFSDKSLQQHMFFDCADWPGGRMITPTLAGTRPGGAISAAWAVMNYLGVDGYRAKQKLVTNAREAIEKGVVQLGFRILGEPQLGIVAFGHPTEDVFAIYKQMYNRGWFTSLTTAPKALHLMLSPFHVEVTGTYLKDLQDSLKAVQSGDKDAVTESRYS
;
A
#
# COMPACT_ATOMS: atom_id res chain seq x y z
N MET A 1 -0.28 29.18 15.26
CA MET A 1 -0.16 30.57 14.78
C MET A 1 0.11 30.57 13.29
N MET A 2 -0.59 31.39 12.52
CA MET A 2 -0.21 31.64 11.12
C MET A 2 1.17 32.29 11.08
N LYS A 3 2.07 31.75 10.26
CA LYS A 3 3.39 32.33 9.97
C LYS A 3 3.25 33.16 8.69
N ASN A 4 3.58 34.44 8.75
CA ASN A 4 3.61 35.26 7.56
C ASN A 4 4.78 34.89 6.66
N MET A 5 4.63 35.14 5.36
CA MET A 5 5.78 35.04 4.45
C MET A 5 6.79 36.12 4.87
N PRO A 6 8.09 35.81 4.99
CA PRO A 6 9.09 36.79 5.37
C PRO A 6 9.24 37.84 4.26
N ASP A 7 9.43 39.13 4.66
CA ASP A 7 9.64 40.23 3.72
C ASP A 7 10.97 40.10 2.95
N THR A 8 11.94 39.47 3.55
CA THR A 8 13.26 39.20 2.92
C THR A 8 13.59 37.71 3.01
N GLY A 9 14.26 37.18 1.97
CA GLY A 9 14.69 35.79 1.93
C GLY A 9 15.70 35.47 3.05
N THR A 10 15.73 34.23 3.48
CA THR A 10 16.71 33.67 4.41
C THR A 10 17.75 32.86 3.62
N ASP A 11 19.02 32.97 3.97
CA ASP A 11 20.07 32.20 3.30
C ASP A 11 19.88 30.69 3.46
N TRP A 12 20.41 29.94 2.48
CA TRP A 12 20.19 28.49 2.41
C TRP A 12 20.80 27.73 3.60
N ASP A 13 21.97 28.10 4.09
CA ASP A 13 22.64 27.39 5.18
C ASP A 13 21.87 27.52 6.49
N SER A 14 21.31 28.69 6.76
CA SER A 14 20.39 28.91 7.89
C SER A 14 19.12 28.06 7.75
N LEU A 15 18.47 28.07 6.58
CA LEU A 15 17.28 27.25 6.33
C LEU A 15 17.59 25.75 6.45
N ARG A 16 18.72 25.32 5.89
CA ARG A 16 19.16 23.92 5.97
C ARG A 16 19.37 23.48 7.43
N THR A 17 19.98 24.34 8.24
CA THR A 17 20.18 24.09 9.67
C THR A 17 18.84 23.97 10.40
N GLU A 18 17.91 24.89 10.13
CA GLU A 18 16.56 24.84 10.69
C GLU A 18 15.82 23.55 10.29
N MET A 19 15.88 23.15 9.01
CA MET A 19 15.26 21.90 8.52
C MET A 19 15.85 20.67 9.24
N ILE A 20 17.16 20.62 9.48
CA ILE A 20 17.81 19.54 10.22
C ILE A 20 17.31 19.52 11.68
N ASN A 21 17.23 20.67 12.33
CA ASN A 21 16.78 20.78 13.71
C ASN A 21 15.31 20.36 13.87
N ARG A 22 14.45 20.69 12.92
CA ARG A 22 13.03 20.29 12.92
C ARG A 22 12.83 18.77 12.88
N ARG A 23 13.77 18.02 12.31
CA ARG A 23 13.74 16.54 12.31
C ARG A 23 13.98 15.92 13.68
N GLY A 24 14.38 16.69 14.69
CA GLY A 24 14.65 16.17 16.04
C GLY A 24 13.46 15.49 16.72
N GLY A 25 12.22 15.81 16.29
CA GLY A 25 10.98 15.18 16.76
C GLY A 25 10.48 14.01 15.89
N ASP A 26 11.12 13.74 14.77
CA ASP A 26 10.68 12.68 13.85
C ASP A 26 11.01 11.28 14.41
N ALA A 27 10.22 10.29 14.00
CA ALA A 27 10.49 8.90 14.31
C ALA A 27 11.87 8.46 13.76
N LYS A 28 12.59 7.68 14.57
CA LYS A 28 13.98 7.26 14.29
C LYS A 28 14.07 6.12 13.26
N TRP A 29 13.50 6.34 12.08
CA TRP A 29 13.42 5.31 11.05
C TRP A 29 14.78 4.84 10.52
N ARG A 30 15.82 5.71 10.52
CA ARG A 30 17.18 5.32 10.12
C ARG A 30 17.87 4.39 11.13
N GLU A 31 17.38 4.37 12.37
CA GLU A 31 17.80 3.42 13.40
C GLU A 31 16.96 2.12 13.38
N GLY A 32 16.04 1.97 12.40
CA GLY A 32 15.13 0.82 12.29
C GLY A 32 14.00 0.81 13.31
N LYS A 33 13.81 1.90 14.07
CA LYS A 33 12.76 1.98 15.10
C LYS A 33 11.38 2.37 14.59
N THR A 34 11.13 2.25 13.27
CA THR A 34 9.85 2.55 12.65
C THR A 34 9.45 1.40 11.74
N ALA A 35 8.44 0.64 12.15
CA ALA A 35 7.92 -0.50 11.39
C ALA A 35 6.56 -0.16 10.73
N VAL A 36 6.49 1.00 10.10
CA VAL A 36 5.37 1.51 9.31
C VAL A 36 5.86 2.73 8.51
N TYR A 37 5.18 3.09 7.42
CA TYR A 37 5.41 4.26 6.55
C TYR A 37 6.75 4.33 5.80
N VAL A 38 7.84 3.79 6.32
CA VAL A 38 9.17 3.87 5.70
C VAL A 38 9.67 2.47 5.35
N PHE A 39 10.05 2.28 4.08
CA PHE A 39 10.57 1.01 3.56
C PHE A 39 12.07 1.17 3.27
N ASN A 40 12.89 0.92 4.29
CA ASN A 40 14.34 1.06 4.19
C ASN A 40 14.95 -0.22 3.59
N ALA A 41 15.44 -0.11 2.36
CA ALA A 41 16.09 -1.20 1.63
C ALA A 41 17.62 -1.12 1.63
N GLY A 42 18.20 -0.12 2.31
CA GLY A 42 19.63 0.11 2.40
C GLY A 42 20.08 1.42 1.72
N GLU A 43 21.28 1.86 2.08
CA GLU A 43 21.85 3.12 1.60
C GLU A 43 22.15 3.11 0.10
N ASP A 44 22.46 1.95 -0.47
CA ASP A 44 22.65 1.74 -1.89
C ASP A 44 21.39 2.13 -2.69
N VAL A 45 20.23 1.61 -2.29
CA VAL A 45 18.94 1.93 -2.89
C VAL A 45 18.56 3.39 -2.64
N ALA A 46 18.79 3.89 -1.43
CA ALA A 46 18.51 5.29 -1.09
C ALA A 46 19.32 6.28 -1.95
N LYS A 47 20.57 5.94 -2.28
CA LYS A 47 21.41 6.73 -3.18
C LYS A 47 20.82 6.77 -4.60
N VAL A 48 20.47 5.61 -5.15
CA VAL A 48 19.84 5.52 -6.49
C VAL A 48 18.54 6.32 -6.56
N GLN A 49 17.66 6.16 -5.55
CA GLN A 49 16.44 6.95 -5.46
C GLN A 49 16.70 8.45 -5.52
N LYS A 50 17.64 8.93 -4.68
CA LYS A 50 17.93 10.35 -4.54
C LYS A 50 18.49 10.93 -5.86
N GLU A 51 19.44 10.26 -6.47
CA GLU A 51 20.08 10.72 -7.71
C GLU A 51 19.07 10.75 -8.85
N ALA A 52 18.33 9.66 -9.09
CA ALA A 52 17.33 9.60 -10.14
C ALA A 52 16.21 10.62 -9.94
N TYR A 53 15.71 10.77 -8.68
CA TYR A 53 14.68 11.76 -8.37
C TYR A 53 15.14 13.19 -8.69
N THR A 54 16.38 13.52 -8.33
CA THR A 54 16.92 14.87 -8.54
C THR A 54 17.16 15.15 -10.03
N MET A 55 17.51 14.13 -10.84
CA MET A 55 17.70 14.28 -12.29
C MET A 55 16.43 14.73 -13.04
N TYR A 56 15.26 14.34 -12.56
CA TYR A 56 13.95 14.61 -13.19
C TYR A 56 13.01 15.41 -12.30
N MET A 57 13.53 16.17 -11.33
CA MET A 57 12.68 16.90 -10.38
C MET A 57 11.87 18.04 -11.00
N SER A 58 12.28 18.52 -12.16
CA SER A 58 11.64 19.65 -12.88
C SER A 58 10.70 19.17 -13.99
N GLU A 59 10.83 17.95 -14.45
CA GLU A 59 10.00 17.33 -15.48
C GLU A 59 8.70 16.79 -14.88
N ASN A 60 7.68 16.62 -15.74
CA ASN A 60 6.39 16.10 -15.29
C ASN A 60 5.73 15.16 -16.32
N GLY A 61 4.92 14.24 -15.83
CA GLY A 61 4.20 13.25 -16.63
C GLY A 61 2.92 13.75 -17.31
N LEU A 62 2.61 15.05 -17.28
CA LEU A 62 1.45 15.61 -18.02
C LEU A 62 1.75 15.79 -19.50
N GLY A 63 2.97 16.16 -19.83
CA GLY A 63 3.35 16.54 -21.19
C GLY A 63 4.26 15.51 -21.88
N PRO A 64 3.75 14.36 -22.37
CA PRO A 64 4.58 13.31 -22.96
C PRO A 64 5.32 13.77 -24.22
N LEU A 65 4.80 14.74 -24.94
CA LEU A 65 5.47 15.32 -26.10
C LEU A 65 6.69 16.18 -25.69
N ALA A 66 6.65 16.80 -24.52
CA ALA A 66 7.77 17.57 -23.98
C ALA A 66 8.82 16.67 -23.31
N PHE A 67 8.39 15.60 -22.67
CA PHE A 67 9.23 14.69 -21.88
C PHE A 67 9.04 13.23 -22.31
N PRO A 68 9.41 12.84 -23.55
CA PRO A 68 9.20 11.48 -24.06
C PRO A 68 10.01 10.43 -23.27
N SER A 69 11.17 10.79 -22.73
CA SER A 69 11.97 9.88 -21.89
C SER A 69 11.24 9.50 -20.60
N LEU A 70 10.48 10.43 -20.02
CA LEU A 70 9.72 10.18 -18.81
C LEU A 70 8.51 9.27 -19.09
N GLN A 71 7.84 9.46 -20.24
CA GLN A 71 6.77 8.57 -20.69
C GLN A 71 7.31 7.15 -20.91
N GLN A 72 8.47 7.01 -21.56
CA GLN A 72 9.09 5.70 -21.75
C GLN A 72 9.41 5.01 -20.42
N MET A 73 9.96 5.74 -19.44
CA MET A 73 10.21 5.19 -18.10
C MET A 73 8.92 4.74 -17.41
N GLU A 74 7.83 5.50 -17.52
CA GLU A 74 6.52 5.11 -17.00
C GLU A 74 6.03 3.82 -17.65
N ASP A 75 6.08 3.74 -18.97
CA ASP A 75 5.63 2.56 -19.72
C ASP A 75 6.42 1.31 -19.33
N GLU A 76 7.74 1.44 -19.17
CA GLU A 76 8.61 0.34 -18.74
C GLU A 76 8.33 -0.09 -17.30
N VAL A 77 8.12 0.84 -16.36
CA VAL A 77 7.75 0.53 -14.96
C VAL A 77 6.40 -0.21 -14.91
N VAL A 78 5.41 0.28 -15.65
CA VAL A 78 4.09 -0.36 -15.75
C VAL A 78 4.23 -1.75 -16.38
N GLY A 79 5.01 -1.88 -17.46
CA GLY A 79 5.28 -3.16 -18.11
C GLY A 79 5.94 -4.18 -17.18
N MET A 80 6.94 -3.77 -16.40
CA MET A 80 7.57 -4.62 -15.37
C MET A 80 6.56 -5.04 -14.29
N GLY A 81 5.70 -4.13 -13.82
CA GLY A 81 4.65 -4.45 -12.85
C GLY A 81 3.61 -5.44 -13.39
N LEU A 82 3.14 -5.24 -14.62
CA LEU A 82 2.20 -6.14 -15.29
C LEU A 82 2.79 -7.54 -15.49
N SER A 83 4.05 -7.62 -15.95
CA SER A 83 4.75 -8.89 -16.11
C SER A 83 4.93 -9.64 -14.79
N LEU A 84 5.28 -8.92 -13.72
CA LEU A 84 5.49 -9.49 -12.40
C LEU A 84 4.19 -10.06 -11.80
N LEU A 85 3.05 -9.49 -12.17
CA LEU A 85 1.70 -9.84 -11.68
C LEU A 85 0.90 -10.67 -12.70
N HIS A 86 1.56 -11.38 -13.59
CA HIS A 86 1.00 -12.33 -14.56
C HIS A 86 -0.12 -11.73 -15.44
N ALA A 87 -0.03 -10.45 -15.75
CA ALA A 87 -1.04 -9.78 -16.56
C ALA A 87 -1.00 -10.25 -18.03
N PRO A 88 -2.16 -10.34 -18.71
CA PRO A 88 -2.22 -10.69 -20.11
C PRO A 88 -1.59 -9.61 -21.00
N GLY A 89 -1.18 -9.95 -22.23
CA GLY A 89 -0.44 -9.06 -23.13
C GLY A 89 -1.21 -7.81 -23.59
N HIS A 90 -2.50 -7.72 -23.35
CA HIS A 90 -3.35 -6.55 -23.64
C HIS A 90 -3.66 -5.71 -22.38
N ALA A 91 -3.06 -6.05 -21.26
CA ALA A 91 -3.15 -5.30 -20.01
C ALA A 91 -2.50 -3.91 -20.12
N ALA A 92 -2.92 -3.01 -19.27
CA ALA A 92 -2.41 -1.64 -19.24
C ALA A 92 -2.43 -1.07 -17.81
N GLY A 93 -1.77 0.06 -17.61
CA GLY A 93 -1.76 0.73 -16.31
C GLY A 93 -1.15 2.12 -16.37
N ASN A 94 -1.10 2.78 -15.22
CA ASN A 94 -0.43 4.07 -15.04
C ASN A 94 0.24 4.17 -13.68
N ILE A 95 1.28 4.99 -13.60
CA ILE A 95 1.83 5.44 -12.32
C ILE A 95 0.92 6.53 -11.75
N THR A 96 0.62 6.42 -10.46
CA THR A 96 -0.15 7.38 -9.66
C THR A 96 0.70 7.90 -8.50
N SER A 97 0.20 8.89 -7.78
CA SER A 97 0.90 9.50 -6.63
C SER A 97 0.92 8.62 -5.37
N GLY A 98 0.14 7.54 -5.33
CA GLY A 98 0.05 6.63 -4.18
C GLY A 98 -1.17 5.75 -4.23
N GLY A 99 -1.22 4.73 -3.35
CA GLY A 99 -2.27 3.71 -3.31
C GLY A 99 -3.68 4.30 -3.21
N THR A 100 -3.86 5.38 -2.46
CA THR A 100 -5.17 6.06 -2.39
C THR A 100 -5.62 6.55 -3.77
N GLU A 101 -4.73 7.14 -4.57
CA GLU A 101 -5.08 7.54 -5.94
C GLU A 101 -5.30 6.33 -6.83
N SER A 102 -4.45 5.30 -6.76
CA SER A 102 -4.62 4.06 -7.52
C SER A 102 -5.99 3.43 -7.27
N ILE A 103 -6.42 3.33 -6.00
CA ILE A 103 -7.74 2.82 -5.61
C ILE A 103 -8.86 3.73 -6.16
N ASN A 104 -8.73 5.06 -6.01
CA ASN A 104 -9.74 5.99 -6.53
C ASN A 104 -9.90 5.86 -8.05
N MET A 105 -8.80 5.70 -8.80
CA MET A 105 -8.84 5.53 -10.25
C MET A 105 -9.45 4.20 -10.65
N ALA A 106 -9.17 3.12 -9.92
CA ALA A 106 -9.82 1.82 -10.15
C ALA A 106 -11.33 1.87 -9.86
N VAL A 107 -11.74 2.53 -8.78
CA VAL A 107 -13.17 2.73 -8.45
C VAL A 107 -13.85 3.59 -9.51
N LYS A 108 -13.21 4.67 -9.98
CA LYS A 108 -13.73 5.47 -11.10
C LYS A 108 -13.91 4.62 -12.36
N ALA A 109 -12.91 3.84 -12.73
CA ALA A 109 -12.98 2.98 -13.91
C ALA A 109 -14.14 1.97 -13.80
N SER A 110 -14.29 1.31 -12.65
CA SER A 110 -15.39 0.38 -12.42
C SER A 110 -16.77 1.05 -12.49
N ARG A 111 -16.92 2.25 -11.88
CA ARG A 111 -18.16 3.03 -11.93
C ARG A 111 -18.52 3.39 -13.38
N ASP A 112 -17.58 3.97 -14.11
CA ASP A 112 -17.82 4.47 -15.46
C ASP A 112 -18.03 3.31 -16.45
N PHE A 113 -17.35 2.19 -16.26
CA PHE A 113 -17.62 0.95 -16.98
C PHE A 113 -19.04 0.44 -16.70
N ALA A 114 -19.45 0.40 -15.43
CA ALA A 114 -20.80 -0.05 -15.06
C ALA A 114 -21.89 0.86 -15.65
N VAL A 115 -21.70 2.18 -15.61
CA VAL A 115 -22.62 3.13 -16.26
C VAL A 115 -22.71 2.91 -17.76
N ALA A 116 -21.60 2.58 -18.40
CA ALA A 116 -21.57 2.35 -19.85
C ALA A 116 -22.16 0.99 -20.27
N THR A 117 -22.15 -0.02 -19.41
CA THR A 117 -22.45 -1.41 -19.79
C THR A 117 -23.62 -2.05 -19.03
N LYS A 118 -24.07 -1.45 -17.93
CA LYS A 118 -25.15 -1.97 -17.07
C LYS A 118 -26.26 -0.94 -16.91
N ASN A 119 -27.48 -1.43 -16.69
CA ASN A 119 -28.60 -0.58 -16.29
C ASN A 119 -28.68 -0.49 -14.76
N ILE A 120 -27.97 0.47 -14.19
CA ILE A 120 -27.95 0.74 -12.74
C ILE A 120 -29.17 1.60 -12.40
N ALA A 121 -30.14 1.03 -11.70
CA ALA A 121 -31.39 1.74 -11.36
C ALA A 121 -31.33 2.56 -10.06
N GLY A 122 -30.38 2.24 -9.17
CA GLY A 122 -30.19 2.88 -7.87
C GLY A 122 -28.81 3.47 -7.69
N THR A 123 -28.41 3.67 -6.43
CA THR A 123 -27.04 4.06 -6.10
C THR A 123 -26.09 2.88 -6.33
N PRO A 124 -25.08 3.01 -7.20
CA PRO A 124 -24.09 1.96 -7.37
C PRO A 124 -23.36 1.67 -6.06
N ASN A 125 -23.02 0.42 -5.81
CA ASN A 125 -22.33 0.04 -4.57
C ASN A 125 -21.11 -0.83 -4.80
N ILE A 126 -20.21 -0.79 -3.82
CA ILE A 126 -18.99 -1.59 -3.70
C ILE A 126 -19.18 -2.50 -2.50
N VAL A 127 -18.85 -3.79 -2.63
CA VAL A 127 -18.83 -4.74 -1.53
C VAL A 127 -17.37 -5.05 -1.18
N ALA A 128 -16.98 -4.82 0.08
CA ALA A 128 -15.62 -4.99 0.56
C ALA A 128 -15.58 -5.63 1.95
N PRO A 129 -14.55 -6.41 2.32
CA PRO A 129 -14.38 -6.87 3.68
C PRO A 129 -14.09 -5.70 4.64
N TYR A 130 -14.41 -5.87 5.91
CA TYR A 130 -14.14 -4.85 6.95
C TYR A 130 -12.65 -4.49 7.03
N SER A 131 -11.76 -5.41 6.69
CA SER A 131 -10.31 -5.24 6.63
C SER A 131 -9.80 -4.40 5.45
N ALA A 132 -10.64 -4.09 4.44
CA ALA A 132 -10.24 -3.30 3.28
C ALA A 132 -9.81 -1.89 3.68
N HIS A 133 -8.83 -1.33 2.95
CA HIS A 133 -8.25 -0.02 3.27
C HIS A 133 -9.30 1.11 3.18
N PRO A 134 -9.28 2.12 4.09
CA PRO A 134 -10.24 3.24 4.08
C PRO A 134 -10.23 4.13 2.83
N ALA A 135 -9.27 3.94 1.92
CA ALA A 135 -9.29 4.61 0.62
C ALA A 135 -10.54 4.25 -0.21
N PHE A 136 -11.16 3.08 0.02
CA PHE A 136 -12.43 2.72 -0.62
C PHE A 136 -13.60 3.54 -0.07
N ASP A 137 -13.64 3.84 1.25
CA ASP A 137 -14.63 4.77 1.83
C ASP A 137 -14.48 6.16 1.21
N LYS A 138 -13.23 6.62 1.11
CA LYS A 138 -12.92 7.91 0.50
C LYS A 138 -13.35 7.97 -0.95
N ALA A 139 -13.07 6.94 -1.74
CA ALA A 139 -13.47 6.86 -3.15
C ALA A 139 -15.00 6.81 -3.29
N ALA A 140 -15.68 5.99 -2.50
CA ALA A 140 -17.14 5.88 -2.50
C ALA A 140 -17.80 7.23 -2.14
N MET A 141 -17.29 7.91 -1.10
CA MET A 141 -17.77 9.24 -0.71
C MET A 141 -17.58 10.27 -1.84
N MET A 142 -16.41 10.31 -2.47
CA MET A 142 -16.10 11.27 -3.55
C MET A 142 -16.92 11.04 -4.81
N MET A 143 -17.36 9.80 -5.07
CA MET A 143 -18.06 9.40 -6.30
C MET A 143 -19.54 9.10 -6.09
N SER A 144 -20.10 9.41 -4.91
CA SER A 144 -21.50 9.16 -4.55
C SER A 144 -21.89 7.70 -4.70
N LEU A 145 -21.01 6.78 -4.28
CA LEU A 145 -21.24 5.34 -4.23
C LEU A 145 -21.57 4.90 -2.79
N GLU A 146 -22.30 3.80 -2.64
CA GLU A 146 -22.42 3.11 -1.37
C GLU A 146 -21.26 2.14 -1.18
N LEU A 147 -20.59 2.14 -0.01
CA LEU A 147 -19.65 1.09 0.36
C LEU A 147 -20.27 0.18 1.41
N ARG A 148 -20.47 -1.08 1.07
CA ARG A 148 -20.97 -2.14 1.94
C ARG A 148 -19.80 -2.92 2.54
N ARG A 149 -19.47 -2.62 3.79
CA ARG A 149 -18.43 -3.34 4.52
C ARG A 149 -19.01 -4.59 5.16
N VAL A 150 -18.45 -5.74 4.80
CA VAL A 150 -18.83 -7.06 5.31
C VAL A 150 -17.87 -7.47 6.42
N PRO A 151 -18.32 -7.99 7.56
CA PRO A 151 -17.44 -8.55 8.58
C PRO A 151 -16.49 -9.59 8.00
N VAL A 152 -15.25 -9.64 8.50
CA VAL A 152 -14.32 -10.70 8.14
C VAL A 152 -14.72 -12.04 8.79
N ALA A 153 -14.30 -13.15 8.20
CA ALA A 153 -14.51 -14.48 8.75
C ALA A 153 -13.69 -14.68 10.05
N GLY A 154 -13.90 -15.77 10.74
CA GLY A 154 -13.21 -16.09 12.01
C GLY A 154 -11.68 -16.19 11.88
N ASN A 155 -11.16 -16.43 10.67
CA ASN A 155 -9.75 -16.44 10.33
C ASN A 155 -9.21 -15.06 9.89
N LEU A 156 -10.01 -13.99 10.01
CA LEU A 156 -9.68 -12.60 9.64
C LEU A 156 -9.56 -12.32 8.13
N LEU A 157 -9.94 -13.27 7.28
CA LEU A 157 -10.02 -13.11 5.83
C LEU A 157 -11.40 -12.60 5.40
N ALA A 158 -11.51 -12.12 4.18
CA ALA A 158 -12.79 -11.79 3.55
C ALA A 158 -13.75 -12.98 3.59
N ASP A 159 -14.98 -12.77 4.10
CA ASP A 159 -16.04 -13.77 4.06
C ASP A 159 -16.77 -13.71 2.72
N VAL A 160 -16.36 -14.54 1.76
CA VAL A 160 -16.89 -14.55 0.40
C VAL A 160 -18.39 -14.84 0.38
N ALA A 161 -18.90 -15.73 1.26
CA ALA A 161 -20.32 -16.04 1.34
C ALA A 161 -21.15 -14.86 1.84
N ALA A 162 -20.63 -14.14 2.84
CA ALA A 162 -21.28 -12.93 3.34
C ALA A 162 -21.19 -11.78 2.30
N MET A 163 -20.06 -11.64 1.58
CA MET A 163 -19.91 -10.67 0.50
C MET A 163 -20.88 -10.97 -0.65
N SER A 164 -21.07 -12.24 -1.04
CA SER A 164 -22.03 -12.66 -2.03
C SER A 164 -23.47 -12.27 -1.66
N LYS A 165 -23.85 -12.41 -0.37
CA LYS A 165 -25.18 -12.00 0.14
C LYS A 165 -25.35 -10.48 0.16
N ALA A 166 -24.29 -9.72 0.31
CA ALA A 166 -24.31 -8.26 0.32
C ALA A 166 -24.42 -7.64 -1.09
N CYS A 167 -24.17 -8.42 -2.14
CA CYS A 167 -24.30 -7.99 -3.53
C CYS A 167 -25.79 -7.91 -3.95
N ASP A 168 -26.10 -6.91 -4.77
CA ASP A 168 -27.39 -6.73 -5.46
C ASP A 168 -27.19 -6.26 -6.91
N ASP A 169 -28.28 -5.91 -7.60
CA ASP A 169 -28.25 -5.47 -8.99
C ASP A 169 -27.50 -4.14 -9.21
N ASN A 170 -27.28 -3.35 -8.16
CA ASN A 170 -26.53 -2.10 -8.21
C ASN A 170 -25.06 -2.31 -7.79
N THR A 171 -24.63 -3.53 -7.46
CA THR A 171 -23.24 -3.82 -7.14
C THR A 171 -22.38 -3.73 -8.40
N ILE A 172 -21.32 -2.91 -8.32
CA ILE A 172 -20.41 -2.69 -9.44
C ILE A 172 -19.02 -3.29 -9.20
N MET A 173 -18.60 -3.42 -7.92
CA MET A 173 -17.24 -3.85 -7.58
C MET A 173 -17.23 -4.73 -6.33
N LEU A 174 -16.40 -5.77 -6.39
CA LEU A 174 -15.89 -6.51 -5.25
C LEU A 174 -14.45 -6.08 -4.95
N VAL A 175 -14.06 -6.10 -3.68
CA VAL A 175 -12.70 -5.78 -3.23
C VAL A 175 -12.13 -6.96 -2.46
N GLY A 176 -10.91 -7.37 -2.82
CA GLY A 176 -10.05 -8.24 -2.00
C GLY A 176 -8.70 -7.58 -1.79
N SER A 177 -7.97 -7.96 -0.75
CA SER A 177 -6.66 -7.38 -0.42
C SER A 177 -5.55 -8.42 -0.45
N ALA A 178 -4.40 -8.03 -0.96
CA ALA A 178 -3.21 -8.90 -1.01
C ALA A 178 -1.95 -8.14 -0.55
N PRO A 179 -1.68 -8.07 0.79
CA PRO A 179 -2.53 -8.47 1.91
C PRO A 179 -3.43 -7.33 2.41
N SER A 180 -4.39 -7.63 3.27
CA SER A 180 -5.09 -6.63 4.07
C SER A 180 -4.10 -5.96 5.04
N PHE A 181 -4.16 -4.62 5.15
CA PHE A 181 -3.25 -3.88 6.01
C PHE A 181 -3.35 -4.27 7.48
N PRO A 182 -4.55 -4.40 8.10
CA PRO A 182 -4.64 -4.63 9.54
C PRO A 182 -4.03 -5.95 10.01
N TYR A 183 -4.07 -6.99 9.17
CA TYR A 183 -3.73 -8.35 9.59
C TYR A 183 -2.55 -8.95 8.83
N GLY A 184 -2.18 -8.39 7.68
CA GLY A 184 -1.11 -8.91 6.83
C GLY A 184 -1.49 -10.20 6.08
N LEU A 185 -2.79 -10.49 5.95
CA LEU A 185 -3.33 -11.71 5.36
C LEU A 185 -3.85 -11.45 3.95
N ILE A 186 -3.59 -12.37 3.04
CA ILE A 186 -4.11 -12.33 1.67
C ILE A 186 -5.52 -12.91 1.67
N ASP A 187 -6.50 -12.13 1.20
CA ASP A 187 -7.89 -12.55 1.07
C ASP A 187 -8.02 -13.72 0.06
N PRO A 188 -9.12 -14.49 0.10
CA PRO A 188 -9.38 -15.60 -0.83
C PRO A 188 -9.74 -15.07 -2.23
N ILE A 189 -8.72 -14.57 -2.96
CA ILE A 189 -8.91 -13.87 -4.23
C ILE A 189 -9.44 -14.80 -5.32
N THR A 190 -9.09 -16.09 -5.29
CA THR A 190 -9.62 -17.08 -6.24
C THR A 190 -11.14 -17.18 -6.13
N GLU A 191 -11.67 -17.36 -4.93
CA GLU A 191 -13.10 -17.48 -4.68
C GLU A 191 -13.83 -16.14 -4.95
N LEU A 192 -13.18 -15.01 -4.67
CA LEU A 192 -13.72 -13.69 -5.05
C LEU A 192 -13.75 -13.52 -6.58
N GLY A 193 -12.76 -14.07 -7.30
CA GLY A 193 -12.70 -14.07 -8.75
C GLY A 193 -13.87 -14.88 -9.35
N GLU A 194 -14.10 -16.08 -8.83
CA GLU A 194 -15.24 -16.93 -9.24
C GLU A 194 -16.58 -16.20 -9.03
N LEU A 195 -16.78 -15.59 -7.86
CA LEU A 195 -17.97 -14.78 -7.56
C LEU A 195 -18.12 -13.59 -8.52
N ALA A 196 -17.01 -12.92 -8.83
CA ALA A 196 -17.00 -11.78 -9.73
C ALA A 196 -17.39 -12.18 -11.15
N GLU A 197 -16.90 -13.32 -11.66
CA GLU A 197 -17.26 -13.84 -12.97
C GLU A 197 -18.74 -14.29 -13.03
N GLU A 198 -19.20 -15.07 -12.02
CA GLU A 198 -20.59 -15.53 -11.93
C GLU A 198 -21.58 -14.37 -12.01
N ARG A 199 -21.29 -13.25 -11.36
CA ARG A 199 -22.17 -12.09 -11.28
C ARG A 199 -21.83 -10.96 -12.24
N ASN A 200 -20.83 -11.15 -13.10
CA ASN A 200 -20.28 -10.11 -13.98
C ASN A 200 -19.95 -8.82 -13.21
N LEU A 201 -19.25 -8.94 -12.07
CA LEU A 201 -18.79 -7.84 -11.25
C LEU A 201 -17.33 -7.50 -11.57
N TRP A 202 -16.89 -6.30 -11.17
CA TRP A 202 -15.50 -5.92 -11.21
C TRP A 202 -14.81 -6.39 -9.93
N LEU A 203 -13.80 -7.26 -10.01
CA LEU A 203 -12.94 -7.53 -8.88
C LEU A 203 -11.71 -6.62 -8.94
N HIS A 204 -11.52 -5.82 -7.89
CA HIS A 204 -10.28 -5.08 -7.64
C HIS A 204 -9.48 -5.75 -6.52
N VAL A 205 -8.19 -5.98 -6.76
CA VAL A 205 -7.27 -6.47 -5.74
C VAL A 205 -6.41 -5.32 -5.24
N ASP A 206 -6.59 -4.96 -3.98
CA ASP A 206 -5.70 -4.01 -3.30
C ASP A 206 -4.40 -4.74 -2.91
N ALA A 207 -3.43 -4.67 -3.81
CA ALA A 207 -2.08 -5.17 -3.62
C ALA A 207 -1.07 -4.03 -3.34
N CYS A 208 -1.54 -2.88 -2.80
CA CYS A 208 -0.67 -1.77 -2.44
C CYS A 208 0.53 -2.18 -1.59
N VAL A 209 0.36 -3.18 -0.72
CA VAL A 209 1.46 -3.75 0.05
C VAL A 209 2.11 -4.92 -0.68
N GLY A 210 1.34 -5.85 -1.22
CA GLY A 210 1.84 -7.15 -1.69
C GLY A 210 2.37 -7.15 -3.12
N GLY A 211 1.92 -6.25 -3.99
CA GLY A 211 2.20 -6.32 -5.42
C GLY A 211 3.68 -6.38 -5.79
N TYR A 212 4.53 -5.69 -5.03
CA TYR A 212 5.99 -5.68 -5.25
C TYR A 212 6.79 -6.45 -4.20
N ILE A 213 6.15 -7.37 -3.42
CA ILE A 213 6.84 -8.29 -2.52
C ILE A 213 6.38 -9.73 -2.69
N ALA A 214 5.08 -9.99 -2.86
CA ALA A 214 4.52 -11.33 -2.93
C ALA A 214 5.11 -12.18 -4.07
N PRO A 215 5.33 -11.66 -5.29
CA PRO A 215 5.99 -12.41 -6.35
C PRO A 215 7.38 -12.90 -5.96
N PHE A 216 8.16 -12.08 -5.24
CA PHE A 216 9.50 -12.46 -4.80
C PHE A 216 9.49 -13.43 -3.62
N VAL A 217 8.44 -13.44 -2.79
CA VAL A 217 8.21 -14.50 -1.79
C VAL A 217 8.00 -15.84 -2.49
N ARG A 218 7.14 -15.90 -3.53
CA ARG A 218 6.96 -17.11 -4.37
C ARG A 218 8.27 -17.57 -5.02
N MET A 219 9.01 -16.63 -5.65
CA MET A 219 10.30 -16.93 -6.29
C MET A 219 11.36 -17.45 -5.31
N ASN A 220 11.25 -17.12 -4.03
CA ASN A 220 12.11 -17.62 -2.96
C ASN A 220 11.57 -18.89 -2.29
N GLY A 221 10.49 -19.49 -2.83
CA GLY A 221 9.90 -20.75 -2.34
C GLY A 221 8.91 -20.57 -1.19
N GLY A 222 8.47 -19.33 -0.89
CA GLY A 222 7.43 -19.08 0.10
C GLY A 222 6.04 -19.41 -0.45
N ASP A 223 5.16 -19.85 0.44
CA ASP A 223 3.77 -20.16 0.11
C ASP A 223 2.93 -18.89 0.10
N VAL A 224 2.55 -18.44 -1.10
CA VAL A 224 1.68 -17.29 -1.33
C VAL A 224 0.52 -17.75 -2.21
N PRO A 225 -0.73 -17.65 -1.75
CA PRO A 225 -1.89 -18.03 -2.56
C PRO A 225 -1.97 -17.18 -3.83
N PRO A 226 -2.66 -17.65 -4.87
CA PRO A 226 -2.99 -16.83 -6.05
C PRO A 226 -3.70 -15.53 -5.65
N PHE A 227 -3.29 -14.40 -6.23
CA PHE A 227 -3.87 -13.09 -5.87
C PHE A 227 -3.88 -12.06 -7.00
N ASP A 228 -3.26 -12.35 -8.14
CA ASP A 228 -3.01 -11.40 -9.21
C ASP A 228 -3.81 -11.71 -10.49
N PHE A 229 -3.39 -11.19 -11.62
CA PHE A 229 -4.10 -11.36 -12.90
C PHE A 229 -4.11 -12.80 -13.44
N GLU A 230 -3.44 -13.75 -12.79
CA GLU A 230 -3.62 -15.18 -13.09
C GLU A 230 -5.04 -15.67 -12.75
N ILE A 231 -5.77 -14.94 -11.88
CA ILE A 231 -7.14 -15.25 -11.51
C ILE A 231 -8.11 -14.56 -12.47
N ALA A 232 -8.95 -15.34 -13.13
CA ALA A 232 -10.06 -14.81 -13.89
C ALA A 232 -10.95 -13.95 -12.99
N GLY A 233 -11.56 -12.92 -13.57
CA GLY A 233 -12.38 -11.96 -12.80
C GLY A 233 -11.59 -10.81 -12.18
N VAL A 234 -10.28 -10.89 -11.97
CA VAL A 234 -9.47 -9.74 -11.55
C VAL A 234 -9.35 -8.75 -12.71
N ARG A 235 -10.04 -7.61 -12.58
CA ARG A 235 -10.06 -6.56 -13.60
C ARG A 235 -9.07 -5.45 -13.35
N SER A 236 -8.73 -5.18 -12.08
CA SER A 236 -7.73 -4.17 -11.73
C SER A 236 -7.01 -4.49 -10.43
N MET A 237 -5.81 -3.93 -10.31
CA MET A 237 -4.98 -4.01 -9.10
C MET A 237 -4.37 -2.65 -8.79
N SER A 238 -4.20 -2.34 -7.49
CA SER A 238 -3.34 -1.27 -7.00
C SER A 238 -2.08 -1.86 -6.38
N ALA A 239 -0.90 -1.28 -6.71
CA ALA A 239 0.37 -1.78 -6.18
C ALA A 239 1.34 -0.61 -5.95
N ASP A 240 1.85 -0.44 -4.70
CA ASP A 240 2.65 0.72 -4.34
C ASP A 240 4.15 0.47 -4.56
N LEU A 241 4.71 1.16 -5.55
CA LEU A 241 6.15 1.21 -5.79
C LEU A 241 6.92 1.78 -4.59
N HIS A 242 6.34 2.77 -3.89
CA HIS A 242 6.95 3.42 -2.74
C HIS A 242 6.82 2.65 -1.42
N LYS A 243 6.28 1.41 -1.47
CA LYS A 243 6.31 0.44 -0.36
C LYS A 243 7.40 -0.60 -0.64
N TYR A 244 7.05 -1.82 -0.97
CA TYR A 244 8.04 -2.87 -1.25
C TYR A 244 8.66 -2.81 -2.65
N GLY A 245 8.24 -1.87 -3.49
CA GLY A 245 9.03 -1.47 -4.66
C GLY A 245 10.27 -0.65 -4.29
N TYR A 246 10.39 -0.22 -3.02
CA TYR A 246 11.50 0.56 -2.48
C TYR A 246 11.80 1.85 -3.24
N CYS A 247 10.78 2.42 -3.91
CA CYS A 247 10.91 3.65 -4.66
C CYS A 247 10.64 4.89 -3.81
N ALA A 248 10.98 6.06 -4.32
CA ALA A 248 10.68 7.32 -3.66
C ALA A 248 9.17 7.49 -3.48
N LYS A 249 8.76 8.20 -2.42
CA LYS A 249 7.34 8.51 -2.18
C LYS A 249 6.75 9.30 -3.35
N GLY A 250 5.45 9.08 -3.59
CA GLY A 250 4.76 9.63 -4.75
C GLY A 250 4.71 8.68 -5.95
N ALA A 251 4.93 7.37 -5.75
CA ALA A 251 4.87 6.36 -6.80
C ALA A 251 4.04 5.14 -6.36
N SER A 252 2.97 4.87 -7.08
CA SER A 252 2.13 3.68 -7.02
C SER A 252 1.71 3.31 -8.44
N THR A 253 1.17 2.14 -8.66
CA THR A 253 0.58 1.75 -9.94
C THR A 253 -0.88 1.36 -9.78
N VAL A 254 -1.71 1.77 -10.74
CA VAL A 254 -3.01 1.19 -11.00
C VAL A 254 -2.93 0.41 -12.31
N LEU A 255 -3.22 -0.88 -12.23
CA LEU A 255 -3.06 -1.84 -13.30
C LEU A 255 -4.42 -2.45 -13.67
N PHE A 256 -4.62 -2.74 -14.93
CA PHE A 256 -5.87 -3.31 -15.47
C PHE A 256 -5.55 -4.51 -16.36
N SER A 257 -6.38 -5.54 -16.26
CA SER A 257 -6.26 -6.74 -17.10
C SER A 257 -6.46 -6.47 -18.59
N ASP A 258 -7.09 -5.34 -18.95
CA ASP A 258 -7.35 -4.94 -20.32
C ASP A 258 -7.31 -3.42 -20.48
N LYS A 259 -6.70 -2.94 -21.58
CA LYS A 259 -6.63 -1.52 -21.92
C LYS A 259 -8.02 -0.89 -22.10
N SER A 260 -9.01 -1.65 -22.54
CA SER A 260 -10.40 -1.16 -22.65
C SER A 260 -11.01 -0.84 -21.28
N LEU A 261 -10.63 -1.55 -20.23
CA LEU A 261 -11.05 -1.26 -18.86
C LEU A 261 -10.34 0.00 -18.32
N GLN A 262 -9.05 0.14 -18.60
CA GLN A 262 -8.25 1.31 -18.21
C GLN A 262 -8.85 2.62 -18.76
N GLN A 263 -9.38 2.62 -19.99
CA GLN A 263 -9.94 3.83 -20.61
C GLN A 263 -11.04 4.50 -19.78
N HIS A 264 -11.78 3.73 -18.99
CA HIS A 264 -12.85 4.27 -18.13
C HIS A 264 -12.32 5.11 -16.96
N MET A 265 -11.03 5.06 -16.64
CA MET A 265 -10.49 5.96 -15.61
C MET A 265 -10.08 7.34 -16.16
N PHE A 266 -9.96 7.49 -17.49
CA PHE A 266 -9.45 8.71 -18.09
C PHE A 266 -10.46 9.87 -17.95
N PHE A 267 -9.92 11.07 -17.77
CA PHE A 267 -10.64 12.31 -18.03
C PHE A 267 -10.33 12.77 -19.45
N ASP A 268 -11.35 13.10 -20.22
CA ASP A 268 -11.22 13.58 -21.60
C ASP A 268 -12.13 14.79 -21.79
N CYS A 269 -11.55 15.95 -22.10
CA CYS A 269 -12.26 17.19 -22.36
C CYS A 269 -11.81 17.75 -23.71
N ALA A 270 -12.70 17.71 -24.69
CA ALA A 270 -12.42 18.23 -26.04
C ALA A 270 -12.83 19.70 -26.21
N ASP A 271 -13.78 20.19 -25.42
CA ASP A 271 -14.32 21.55 -25.50
C ASP A 271 -13.68 22.47 -24.44
N TRP A 272 -12.45 22.89 -24.74
CA TRP A 272 -11.68 23.80 -23.89
C TRP A 272 -10.77 24.68 -24.76
N PRO A 273 -10.63 26.02 -24.47
CA PRO A 273 -9.82 26.94 -25.28
C PRO A 273 -8.33 26.58 -25.42
N GLY A 274 -7.77 25.78 -24.50
CA GLY A 274 -6.40 25.28 -24.57
C GLY A 274 -6.22 24.06 -25.47
N GLY A 275 -7.29 23.52 -26.08
CA GLY A 275 -7.32 22.31 -26.87
C GLY A 275 -7.82 21.10 -26.05
N ARG A 276 -7.79 19.92 -26.67
CA ARG A 276 -8.22 18.68 -26.00
C ARG A 276 -7.27 18.29 -24.88
N MET A 277 -7.82 18.10 -23.69
CA MET A 277 -7.08 17.61 -22.51
C MET A 277 -7.49 16.19 -22.16
N ILE A 278 -6.52 15.27 -22.14
CA ILE A 278 -6.72 13.88 -21.68
C ILE A 278 -5.74 13.62 -20.56
N THR A 279 -6.23 13.14 -19.42
CA THR A 279 -5.38 12.72 -18.29
C THR A 279 -5.81 11.36 -17.76
N PRO A 280 -4.88 10.42 -17.56
CA PRO A 280 -5.19 9.10 -17.04
C PRO A 280 -5.35 9.06 -15.52
N THR A 281 -4.94 10.10 -14.80
CA THR A 281 -4.85 10.14 -13.34
C THR A 281 -5.67 11.28 -12.75
N LEU A 282 -5.91 11.26 -11.43
CA LEU A 282 -6.62 12.33 -10.75
C LEU A 282 -5.84 13.65 -10.82
N ALA A 283 -4.51 13.58 -10.64
CA ALA A 283 -3.64 14.72 -10.83
C ALA A 283 -3.31 14.89 -12.32
N GLY A 284 -3.29 16.11 -12.83
CA GLY A 284 -2.80 16.39 -14.17
C GLY A 284 -1.28 16.25 -14.23
N THR A 285 -0.56 17.13 -13.54
CA THR A 285 0.90 17.06 -13.40
C THR A 285 1.30 15.95 -12.43
N ARG A 286 2.14 15.02 -12.90
CA ARG A 286 2.75 13.97 -12.06
C ARG A 286 4.25 14.22 -11.95
N PRO A 287 4.87 14.08 -10.74
CA PRO A 287 6.27 14.42 -10.52
C PRO A 287 7.21 13.49 -11.29
N GLY A 288 8.04 14.05 -12.16
CA GLY A 288 9.02 13.30 -12.94
C GLY A 288 10.04 12.57 -12.07
N GLY A 289 10.47 13.20 -10.98
CA GLY A 289 11.38 12.58 -10.03
C GLY A 289 10.87 11.28 -9.42
N ALA A 290 9.55 11.16 -9.13
CA ALA A 290 8.99 9.91 -8.60
C ALA A 290 8.97 8.79 -9.66
N ILE A 291 8.64 9.11 -10.90
CA ILE A 291 8.62 8.18 -12.04
C ILE A 291 10.03 7.67 -12.35
N SER A 292 11.00 8.59 -12.49
CA SER A 292 12.40 8.24 -12.79
C SER A 292 13.05 7.44 -11.65
N ALA A 293 12.78 7.80 -10.39
CA ALA A 293 13.27 7.03 -9.24
C ALA A 293 12.68 5.62 -9.19
N ALA A 294 11.40 5.44 -9.57
CA ALA A 294 10.79 4.12 -9.67
C ALA A 294 11.48 3.28 -10.75
N TRP A 295 11.65 3.83 -11.93
CA TRP A 295 12.35 3.18 -13.03
C TRP A 295 13.78 2.78 -12.64
N ALA A 296 14.52 3.71 -12.04
CA ALA A 296 15.92 3.48 -11.67
C ALA A 296 16.07 2.38 -10.61
N VAL A 297 15.21 2.39 -9.57
CA VAL A 297 15.29 1.37 -8.50
C VAL A 297 14.91 0.00 -9.03
N MET A 298 13.85 -0.12 -9.85
CA MET A 298 13.45 -1.41 -10.42
C MET A 298 14.55 -2.02 -11.30
N ASN A 299 15.19 -1.21 -12.14
CA ASN A 299 16.32 -1.66 -12.98
C ASN A 299 17.58 -1.93 -12.15
N TYR A 300 17.88 -1.11 -11.14
CA TYR A 300 19.04 -1.30 -10.27
C TYR A 300 18.98 -2.60 -9.46
N LEU A 301 17.84 -2.90 -8.87
CA LEU A 301 17.65 -4.12 -8.11
C LEU A 301 17.48 -5.36 -9.00
N GLY A 302 16.70 -5.23 -10.07
CA GLY A 302 16.31 -6.38 -10.87
C GLY A 302 15.67 -7.48 -10.01
N VAL A 303 15.37 -8.61 -10.60
CA VAL A 303 14.75 -9.75 -9.90
C VAL A 303 15.61 -10.23 -8.72
N ASP A 304 16.91 -10.37 -8.92
CA ASP A 304 17.80 -10.91 -7.88
C ASP A 304 17.95 -9.96 -6.68
N GLY A 305 18.03 -8.65 -6.93
CA GLY A 305 18.06 -7.64 -5.87
C GLY A 305 16.77 -7.63 -5.05
N TYR A 306 15.61 -7.66 -5.72
CA TYR A 306 14.33 -7.76 -5.01
C TYR A 306 14.19 -9.06 -4.21
N ARG A 307 14.60 -10.20 -4.77
CA ARG A 307 14.62 -11.49 -4.05
C ARG A 307 15.51 -11.44 -2.81
N ALA A 308 16.69 -10.81 -2.93
CA ALA A 308 17.58 -10.65 -1.79
C ALA A 308 16.97 -9.76 -0.70
N LYS A 309 16.39 -8.60 -1.07
CA LYS A 309 15.72 -7.70 -0.11
C LYS A 309 14.49 -8.38 0.53
N GLN A 310 13.70 -9.12 -0.24
CA GLN A 310 12.55 -9.86 0.27
C GLN A 310 12.95 -10.93 1.29
N LYS A 311 14.06 -11.65 1.07
CA LYS A 311 14.58 -12.64 2.04
C LYS A 311 14.90 -12.01 3.39
N LEU A 312 15.44 -10.78 3.42
CA LEU A 312 15.68 -10.05 4.66
C LEU A 312 14.37 -9.73 5.40
N VAL A 313 13.33 -9.35 4.66
CA VAL A 313 11.99 -9.10 5.25
C VAL A 313 11.42 -10.39 5.85
N THR A 314 11.50 -11.52 5.14
CA THR A 314 11.05 -12.82 5.66
C THR A 314 11.83 -13.23 6.91
N ASN A 315 13.15 -13.11 6.88
CA ASN A 315 13.98 -13.43 8.05
C ASN A 315 13.60 -12.58 9.28
N ALA A 316 13.36 -11.27 9.08
CA ALA A 316 12.90 -10.39 10.16
C ALA A 316 11.53 -10.80 10.69
N ARG A 317 10.57 -11.10 9.79
CA ARG A 317 9.23 -11.55 10.16
C ARG A 317 9.26 -12.85 10.98
N GLU A 318 9.93 -13.86 10.48
CA GLU A 318 10.01 -15.17 11.16
C GLU A 318 10.69 -15.06 12.54
N ALA A 319 11.73 -14.22 12.66
CA ALA A 319 12.37 -13.98 13.94
C ALA A 319 11.43 -13.24 14.92
N ILE A 320 10.65 -12.25 14.45
CA ILE A 320 9.62 -11.58 15.24
C ILE A 320 8.53 -12.56 15.65
N GLU A 321 7.97 -13.33 14.72
CA GLU A 321 6.93 -14.33 15.00
C GLU A 321 7.37 -15.32 16.09
N LYS A 322 8.55 -15.88 15.92
CA LYS A 322 9.13 -16.80 16.93
C LYS A 322 9.32 -16.11 18.30
N GLY A 323 9.85 -14.89 18.30
CA GLY A 323 10.14 -14.16 19.53
C GLY A 323 8.88 -13.75 20.28
N VAL A 324 7.85 -13.24 19.59
CA VAL A 324 6.61 -12.82 20.22
C VAL A 324 5.82 -14.00 20.81
N VAL A 325 5.84 -15.16 20.13
CA VAL A 325 5.24 -16.39 20.66
C VAL A 325 5.94 -16.85 21.94
N GLN A 326 7.28 -16.77 22.00
CA GLN A 326 8.05 -17.09 23.21
C GLN A 326 7.74 -16.14 24.38
N LEU A 327 7.33 -14.89 24.08
CA LEU A 327 6.90 -13.90 25.08
C LEU A 327 5.42 -14.04 25.47
N GLY A 328 4.68 -15.03 24.93
CA GLY A 328 3.28 -15.30 25.26
C GLY A 328 2.26 -14.57 24.40
N PHE A 329 2.70 -13.86 23.35
CA PHE A 329 1.77 -13.25 22.40
C PHE A 329 1.20 -14.28 21.43
N ARG A 330 0.08 -13.93 20.81
CA ARG A 330 -0.57 -14.70 19.74
C ARG A 330 -0.55 -13.90 18.44
N ILE A 331 -0.05 -14.51 17.37
CA ILE A 331 -0.07 -13.92 16.04
C ILE A 331 -1.49 -13.99 15.48
N LEU A 332 -1.91 -12.97 14.77
CA LEU A 332 -3.20 -12.90 14.08
C LEU A 332 -3.08 -13.55 12.71
N GLY A 333 -3.70 -14.72 12.56
CA GLY A 333 -3.67 -15.50 11.32
C GLY A 333 -2.27 -16.05 10.96
N GLU A 334 -2.04 -16.26 9.67
CA GLU A 334 -0.80 -16.81 9.12
C GLU A 334 -0.22 -15.84 8.08
N PRO A 335 0.55 -14.81 8.50
CA PRO A 335 1.07 -13.80 7.58
C PRO A 335 2.16 -14.37 6.67
N GLN A 336 2.03 -14.13 5.36
CA GLN A 336 2.97 -14.64 4.35
C GLN A 336 4.01 -13.59 3.91
N LEU A 337 3.72 -12.30 4.08
CA LEU A 337 4.51 -11.19 3.54
C LEU A 337 5.28 -10.44 4.64
N GLY A 338 5.35 -9.13 4.58
CA GLY A 338 6.13 -8.30 5.49
C GLY A 338 5.33 -7.66 6.64
N ILE A 339 4.04 -7.96 6.76
CA ILE A 339 3.20 -7.50 7.87
C ILE A 339 3.04 -8.64 8.87
N VAL A 340 3.13 -8.31 10.18
CA VAL A 340 2.76 -9.20 11.27
C VAL A 340 1.98 -8.42 12.32
N ALA A 341 0.84 -8.95 12.74
CA ALA A 341 0.04 -8.42 13.83
C ALA A 341 -0.08 -9.47 14.95
N PHE A 342 0.05 -9.04 16.20
CA PHE A 342 0.02 -9.95 17.34
C PHE A 342 -0.54 -9.28 18.59
N GLY A 343 -1.38 -10.02 19.32
CA GLY A 343 -2.03 -9.60 20.55
C GLY A 343 -1.54 -10.38 21.76
N HIS A 344 -1.84 -9.90 22.97
CA HIS A 344 -1.55 -10.64 24.20
C HIS A 344 -2.86 -11.14 24.84
N PRO A 345 -2.92 -12.39 25.34
CA PRO A 345 -4.18 -12.97 25.82
C PRO A 345 -4.73 -12.30 27.09
N THR A 346 -3.89 -11.70 27.92
CA THR A 346 -4.25 -11.12 29.22
C THR A 346 -3.91 -9.65 29.37
N GLU A 347 -2.81 -9.19 28.74
CA GLU A 347 -2.33 -7.82 28.91
C GLU A 347 -2.88 -6.88 27.83
N ASP A 348 -3.09 -5.60 28.19
CA ASP A 348 -3.52 -4.60 27.24
C ASP A 348 -2.36 -4.21 26.30
N VAL A 349 -2.48 -4.59 25.04
CA VAL A 349 -1.47 -4.28 24.02
C VAL A 349 -1.31 -2.79 23.78
N PHE A 350 -2.29 -1.96 24.12
CA PHE A 350 -2.17 -0.51 23.99
C PHE A 350 -1.27 0.09 25.08
N ALA A 351 -1.25 -0.52 26.28
CA ALA A 351 -0.28 -0.19 27.30
C ALA A 351 1.14 -0.67 26.89
N ILE A 352 1.24 -1.89 26.36
CA ILE A 352 2.53 -2.39 25.84
C ILE A 352 3.06 -1.48 24.70
N TYR A 353 2.20 -1.07 23.78
CA TYR A 353 2.57 -0.12 22.72
C TYR A 353 3.11 1.19 23.28
N LYS A 354 2.45 1.75 24.31
CA LYS A 354 2.89 2.98 24.96
C LYS A 354 4.32 2.85 25.54
N GLN A 355 4.62 1.71 26.15
CA GLN A 355 5.96 1.40 26.64
C GLN A 355 6.99 1.26 25.52
N MET A 356 6.62 0.65 24.38
CA MET A 356 7.45 0.55 23.19
C MET A 356 7.69 1.93 22.57
N TYR A 357 6.66 2.77 22.49
CA TYR A 357 6.76 4.14 22.00
C TYR A 357 7.73 4.98 22.86
N ASN A 358 7.67 4.85 24.21
CA ASN A 358 8.57 5.52 25.12
C ASN A 358 10.05 5.08 24.95
N ARG A 359 10.28 3.88 24.36
CA ARG A 359 11.60 3.36 23.97
C ARG A 359 12.00 3.76 22.54
N GLY A 360 11.18 4.59 21.89
CA GLY A 360 11.43 5.15 20.56
C GLY A 360 10.94 4.30 19.40
N TRP A 361 10.19 3.21 19.66
CA TRP A 361 9.57 2.40 18.61
C TRP A 361 8.28 3.06 18.11
N PHE A 362 8.20 3.29 16.81
CA PHE A 362 7.01 3.78 16.14
C PHE A 362 6.47 2.67 15.23
N THR A 363 5.35 2.07 15.64
CA THR A 363 4.68 0.98 14.92
C THR A 363 3.21 1.33 14.73
N SER A 364 2.40 0.38 14.29
CA SER A 364 0.96 0.57 14.19
C SER A 364 0.22 -0.31 15.20
N LEU A 365 -1.09 -0.14 15.27
CA LEU A 365 -2.01 -0.91 16.12
C LEU A 365 -3.21 -1.35 15.29
N THR A 366 -3.79 -2.49 15.64
CA THR A 366 -5.16 -2.86 15.24
C THR A 366 -6.11 -2.71 16.42
N THR A 367 -7.40 -2.50 16.14
CA THR A 367 -8.43 -2.27 17.15
C THR A 367 -9.42 -3.42 17.27
N ALA A 368 -9.56 -4.23 16.22
CA ALA A 368 -10.50 -5.33 16.13
C ALA A 368 -9.92 -6.53 15.37
N PRO A 369 -9.27 -7.49 16.07
CA PRO A 369 -8.92 -7.49 17.47
C PRO A 369 -7.79 -6.50 17.80
N LYS A 370 -7.66 -6.10 19.06
CA LYS A 370 -6.54 -5.26 19.53
C LYS A 370 -5.22 -6.02 19.38
N ALA A 371 -4.28 -5.43 18.62
CA ALA A 371 -2.96 -6.01 18.44
C ALA A 371 -1.89 -4.94 18.14
N LEU A 372 -0.64 -5.27 18.44
CA LEU A 372 0.53 -4.60 17.89
C LEU A 372 0.66 -5.00 16.43
N HIS A 373 1.01 -4.05 15.58
CA HIS A 373 1.11 -4.24 14.14
C HIS A 373 2.46 -3.71 13.62
N LEU A 374 3.18 -4.55 12.91
CA LEU A 374 4.46 -4.22 12.27
C LEU A 374 4.35 -4.42 10.77
N MET A 375 4.87 -3.45 10.02
CA MET A 375 5.15 -3.57 8.59
C MET A 375 6.66 -3.50 8.41
N LEU A 376 7.29 -4.64 8.20
CA LEU A 376 8.73 -4.81 8.23
C LEU A 376 9.37 -4.43 6.88
N SER A 377 10.54 -3.84 6.92
CA SER A 377 11.40 -3.58 5.77
C SER A 377 12.72 -4.37 5.89
N PRO A 378 13.56 -4.46 4.85
CA PRO A 378 14.81 -5.22 4.91
C PRO A 378 15.71 -4.87 6.10
N PHE A 379 15.77 -3.59 6.48
CA PHE A 379 16.61 -3.12 7.59
C PHE A 379 16.19 -3.70 8.95
N HIS A 380 14.95 -4.11 9.13
CA HIS A 380 14.47 -4.63 10.42
C HIS A 380 15.16 -5.93 10.86
N VAL A 381 15.77 -6.68 9.93
CA VAL A 381 16.56 -7.88 10.30
C VAL A 381 17.68 -7.55 11.29
N GLU A 382 18.26 -6.34 11.20
CA GLU A 382 19.36 -5.89 12.05
C GLU A 382 18.93 -5.50 13.47
N VAL A 383 17.65 -5.12 13.64
CA VAL A 383 17.13 -4.59 14.91
C VAL A 383 16.12 -5.50 15.59
N THR A 384 15.80 -6.66 15.01
CA THR A 384 14.84 -7.63 15.55
C THR A 384 15.15 -8.03 17.01
N GLY A 385 16.41 -8.31 17.32
CA GLY A 385 16.82 -8.66 18.69
C GLY A 385 16.57 -7.53 19.70
N THR A 386 16.86 -6.29 19.31
CA THR A 386 16.58 -5.11 20.13
C THR A 386 15.08 -4.91 20.32
N TYR A 387 14.29 -5.06 19.25
CA TYR A 387 12.83 -4.97 19.32
C TYR A 387 12.25 -5.98 20.32
N LEU A 388 12.64 -7.26 20.21
CA LEU A 388 12.13 -8.32 21.09
C LEU A 388 12.53 -8.11 22.56
N LYS A 389 13.74 -7.62 22.81
CA LYS A 389 14.19 -7.25 24.17
C LYS A 389 13.34 -6.11 24.72
N ASP A 390 13.18 -5.02 23.96
CA ASP A 390 12.39 -3.87 24.38
C ASP A 390 10.92 -4.25 24.59
N LEU A 391 10.38 -5.17 23.77
CA LEU A 391 9.03 -5.72 23.91
C LEU A 391 8.88 -6.53 25.21
N GLN A 392 9.88 -7.38 25.54
CA GLN A 392 9.90 -8.14 26.79
C GLN A 392 9.92 -7.20 28.02
N ASP A 393 10.74 -6.16 27.97
CA ASP A 393 10.85 -5.20 29.06
C ASP A 393 9.57 -4.35 29.18
N SER A 394 8.91 -4.04 28.05
CA SER A 394 7.62 -3.36 28.01
C SER A 394 6.49 -4.22 28.59
N LEU A 395 6.45 -5.51 28.25
CA LEU A 395 5.50 -6.46 28.79
C LEU A 395 5.65 -6.58 30.33
N LYS A 396 6.88 -6.71 30.83
CA LYS A 396 7.17 -6.77 32.28
C LYS A 396 6.71 -5.50 33.01
N ALA A 397 6.91 -4.31 32.42
CA ALA A 397 6.46 -3.06 33.01
C ALA A 397 4.93 -3.03 33.17
N VAL A 398 4.20 -3.45 32.12
CA VAL A 398 2.73 -3.54 32.18
C VAL A 398 2.26 -4.57 33.20
N GLN A 399 2.89 -5.73 33.28
CA GLN A 399 2.59 -6.77 34.30
C GLN A 399 2.88 -6.31 35.72
N SER A 400 3.86 -5.42 35.90
CA SER A 400 4.22 -4.82 37.20
C SER A 400 3.32 -3.63 37.59
N GLY A 401 2.31 -3.29 36.77
CA GLY A 401 1.30 -2.28 37.13
C GLY A 401 1.41 -0.95 36.38
N ASP A 402 2.35 -0.78 35.46
CA ASP A 402 2.37 0.39 34.57
C ASP A 402 1.33 0.18 33.44
N LYS A 403 0.14 0.73 33.65
CA LYS A 403 -1.01 0.58 32.75
C LYS A 403 -1.31 1.84 31.94
N ASP A 404 -0.36 2.80 31.87
CA ASP A 404 -0.51 3.94 30.97
C ASP A 404 -0.59 3.45 29.53
N ALA A 405 -1.72 3.70 28.88
CA ALA A 405 -2.07 3.19 27.57
C ALA A 405 -2.43 4.32 26.62
N VAL A 406 -2.18 4.13 25.32
CA VAL A 406 -2.77 5.01 24.33
C VAL A 406 -4.28 4.76 24.28
N THR A 407 -5.04 5.85 24.23
CA THR A 407 -6.50 5.80 24.24
C THR A 407 -7.09 5.60 22.85
N GLU A 408 -6.32 5.88 21.81
CA GLU A 408 -6.75 5.85 20.43
C GLU A 408 -5.63 5.31 19.52
N SER A 409 -5.99 4.49 18.55
CA SER A 409 -5.11 4.09 17.47
C SER A 409 -5.43 4.97 16.26
N ARG A 410 -4.43 5.69 15.75
CA ARG A 410 -4.55 6.47 14.52
C ARG A 410 -3.65 5.88 13.45
N TYR A 411 -4.21 5.68 12.27
CA TYR A 411 -3.43 5.29 11.10
C TYR A 411 -2.69 6.48 10.50
N SER A 412 -3.28 7.67 10.56
CA SER A 412 -2.72 8.94 10.07
C SER A 412 -3.13 10.12 10.94
#